data_3b1d05e78b808ae88f287588789fd242
#
_entry.id   3b1d05e78b808ae88f287588789fd242
#
_cell.length_a   1.000
_cell.length_b   1.000
_cell.length_c   1.000
_cell.angle_alpha   90.00
_cell.angle_beta   90.00
_cell.angle_gamma   90.00
#
_symmetry.space_group_name_H-M   'P 1'
#
loop_
_entity.id
_entity.type
_entity.pdbx_description
1 polymer ?
#
loop_
_entity_poly.entity_id
_entity_poly.type
_entity_poly.pdbx_seq_one_letter_code
_entity_poly.pdbx_strand_id
1 'polypeptide(L)'
;NPSDIIGIHYKKHGTSIVLGNVLVKKNLKWYERVAKKLGLKVVDTEYDIVYSSRNVVKNQYLNTETGSGFYGEDIWGVVVKQIGHLIPKNWTLYGEIIGYTQSGAYIQQDFDYGCEKGQHKFYVYKISVINPDGNVVYLTDNQIEEYCEKVGLLYKDTFIYYGKACEWLLQYDDVCWIGDED
;
A
#
# COMPACT_ATOMS: atom_id res chain seq x y z
N ASN A 1 2.18 22.63 -15.51
CA ASN A 1 1.49 23.64 -16.30
C ASN A 1 0.51 24.41 -15.42
N PRO A 2 0.46 25.78 -15.49
CA PRO A 2 -0.46 26.56 -14.64
C PRO A 2 -1.95 26.20 -14.80
N SER A 3 -2.34 25.65 -15.93
CA SER A 3 -3.72 25.22 -16.20
C SER A 3 -4.04 23.78 -15.76
N ASP A 4 -3.06 23.04 -15.27
CA ASP A 4 -3.29 21.66 -14.82
C ASP A 4 -4.19 21.65 -13.58
N ILE A 5 -5.09 20.67 -13.53
CA ILE A 5 -5.89 20.41 -12.34
C ILE A 5 -5.03 19.60 -11.38
N ILE A 6 -4.87 20.13 -10.18
CA ILE A 6 -4.09 19.51 -9.11
C ILE A 6 -4.95 19.22 -7.89
N GLY A 7 -4.59 18.17 -7.15
CA GLY A 7 -5.13 17.88 -5.84
C GLY A 7 -4.02 17.97 -4.80
N ILE A 8 -4.25 18.73 -3.73
CA ILE A 8 -3.32 18.89 -2.62
C ILE A 8 -3.90 18.24 -1.38
N HIS A 9 -3.12 17.39 -0.72
CA HIS A 9 -3.48 16.67 0.48
C HIS A 9 -2.39 16.80 1.55
N TYR A 10 -2.75 16.61 2.80
CA TYR A 10 -1.76 16.41 3.85
C TYR A 10 -1.03 15.08 3.64
N LYS A 11 0.30 15.13 3.65
CA LYS A 11 1.12 13.93 3.70
C LYS A 11 1.12 13.37 5.12
N LYS A 12 0.75 12.10 5.29
CA LYS A 12 0.89 11.42 6.58
C LYS A 12 2.31 10.90 6.76
N HIS A 13 2.81 11.02 7.98
CA HIS A 13 4.12 10.49 8.38
C HIS A 13 3.92 9.14 9.07
N GLY A 14 4.47 8.10 8.48
CA GLY A 14 4.34 6.74 8.97
C GLY A 14 5.35 5.82 8.30
N THR A 15 4.95 4.61 8.02
CA THR A 15 5.74 3.68 7.21
C THR A 15 4.94 3.21 6.01
N SER A 16 5.56 3.32 4.84
CA SER A 16 4.89 2.97 3.60
C SER A 16 4.79 1.45 3.42
N ILE A 17 3.69 1.03 2.82
CA ILE A 17 3.44 -0.35 2.43
C ILE A 17 2.85 -0.42 1.03
N VAL A 18 3.30 -1.39 0.27
CA VAL A 18 2.69 -1.80 -1.00
C VAL A 18 2.21 -3.22 -0.83
N LEU A 19 0.96 -3.49 -1.14
CA LEU A 19 0.38 -4.83 -1.03
C LEU A 19 -0.50 -5.13 -2.24
N GLY A 20 -0.27 -6.28 -2.88
CA GLY A 20 -0.96 -6.66 -4.11
C GLY A 20 -1.39 -8.12 -4.08
N ASN A 21 -2.57 -8.39 -4.65
CA ASN A 21 -3.04 -9.73 -4.93
C ASN A 21 -2.67 -10.11 -6.37
N VAL A 22 -1.49 -10.69 -6.52
CA VAL A 22 -0.85 -10.89 -7.82
C VAL A 22 -0.50 -12.35 -8.07
N LEU A 23 -0.26 -12.69 -9.34
CA LEU A 23 0.20 -14.02 -9.71
C LEU A 23 1.64 -14.25 -9.23
N VAL A 24 1.82 -15.27 -8.42
CA VAL A 24 3.14 -15.73 -7.94
C VAL A 24 3.41 -17.15 -8.40
N LYS A 25 4.67 -17.54 -8.42
CA LYS A 25 5.04 -18.93 -8.65
C LYS A 25 4.61 -19.77 -7.46
N LYS A 26 3.80 -20.79 -7.75
CA LYS A 26 3.36 -21.77 -6.76
C LYS A 26 4.52 -22.67 -6.34
N ASN A 27 4.59 -22.98 -5.06
CA ASN A 27 5.51 -24.01 -4.58
C ASN A 27 4.92 -25.41 -4.89
N LEU A 28 5.32 -25.95 -6.06
CA LEU A 28 4.77 -27.20 -6.54
C LEU A 28 5.07 -28.34 -5.57
N LYS A 29 4.07 -29.16 -5.29
CA LYS A 29 4.20 -30.41 -4.54
C LYS A 29 5.06 -31.39 -5.35
N TRP A 30 5.64 -32.39 -4.68
CA TRP A 30 6.57 -33.31 -5.29
C TRP A 30 5.98 -34.01 -6.55
N TYR A 31 4.72 -34.42 -6.49
CA TYR A 31 4.04 -35.08 -7.62
C TYR A 31 3.77 -34.10 -8.78
N GLU A 32 3.47 -32.83 -8.52
CA GLU A 32 3.31 -31.80 -9.55
C GLU A 32 4.64 -31.53 -10.27
N ARG A 33 5.77 -31.57 -9.54
CA ARG A 33 7.13 -31.46 -10.12
C ARG A 33 7.45 -32.65 -11.03
N VAL A 34 7.06 -33.86 -10.62
CA VAL A 34 7.22 -35.06 -11.45
C VAL A 34 6.36 -34.98 -12.70
N ALA A 35 5.07 -34.60 -12.54
CA ALA A 35 4.16 -34.43 -13.68
C ALA A 35 4.71 -33.41 -14.70
N LYS A 36 5.24 -32.28 -14.22
CA LYS A 36 5.86 -31.26 -15.07
C LYS A 36 7.09 -31.78 -15.79
N LYS A 37 7.93 -32.59 -15.13
CA LYS A 37 9.08 -33.24 -15.75
C LYS A 37 8.69 -34.26 -16.84
N LEU A 38 7.54 -34.88 -16.71
CA LEU A 38 6.97 -35.81 -17.70
C LEU A 38 6.23 -35.08 -18.82
N GLY A 39 6.32 -33.75 -18.91
CA GLY A 39 5.69 -32.95 -19.96
C GLY A 39 4.19 -32.72 -19.79
N LEU A 40 3.62 -33.07 -18.63
CA LEU A 40 2.22 -32.79 -18.34
C LEU A 40 2.04 -31.30 -18.00
N LYS A 41 0.89 -30.73 -18.43
CA LYS A 41 0.55 -29.34 -18.14
C LYS A 41 0.19 -29.20 -16.65
N VAL A 42 1.03 -28.50 -15.91
CA VAL A 42 0.83 -28.22 -14.49
C VAL A 42 0.66 -26.70 -14.32
N VAL A 43 -0.36 -26.29 -13.57
CA VAL A 43 -0.55 -24.88 -13.19
C VAL A 43 0.48 -24.57 -12.10
N ASP A 44 1.47 -23.77 -12.44
CA ASP A 44 2.61 -23.41 -11.58
C ASP A 44 2.56 -21.98 -11.02
N THR A 45 1.43 -21.32 -11.20
CA THR A 45 1.15 -20.00 -10.65
C THR A 45 -0.17 -19.99 -9.87
N GLU A 46 -0.24 -19.14 -8.86
CA GLU A 46 -1.45 -18.87 -8.11
C GLU A 46 -1.50 -17.40 -7.66
N TYR A 47 -2.68 -16.92 -7.31
CA TYR A 47 -2.82 -15.59 -6.72
C TYR A 47 -2.44 -15.64 -5.26
N ASP A 48 -1.62 -14.69 -4.84
CA ASP A 48 -1.18 -14.54 -3.45
C ASP A 48 -1.02 -13.07 -3.09
N ILE A 49 -1.13 -12.77 -1.81
CA ILE A 49 -0.85 -11.44 -1.29
C ILE A 49 0.66 -11.27 -1.13
N VAL A 50 1.21 -10.44 -1.98
CA VAL A 50 2.59 -9.98 -1.89
C VAL A 50 2.59 -8.59 -1.28
N TYR A 51 3.47 -8.35 -0.33
CA TYR A 51 3.62 -7.04 0.28
C TYR A 51 5.07 -6.66 0.42
N SER A 52 5.32 -5.38 0.42
CA SER A 52 6.66 -4.85 0.63
C SER A 52 6.62 -3.59 1.49
N SER A 53 7.62 -3.46 2.34
CA SER A 53 8.08 -2.17 2.83
C SER A 53 8.98 -1.54 1.76
N ARG A 54 9.61 -0.40 2.07
CA ARG A 54 10.54 0.29 1.15
C ARG A 54 11.65 -0.62 0.60
N ASN A 55 12.14 -1.58 1.39
CA ASN A 55 13.33 -2.36 1.07
C ASN A 55 13.13 -3.89 1.08
N VAL A 56 11.98 -4.40 1.51
CA VAL A 56 11.77 -5.85 1.72
C VAL A 56 10.46 -6.27 1.10
N VAL A 57 10.51 -7.28 0.22
CA VAL A 57 9.32 -7.92 -0.36
C VAL A 57 9.07 -9.23 0.37
N LYS A 58 7.83 -9.47 0.75
CA LYS A 58 7.36 -10.67 1.46
C LYS A 58 6.11 -11.26 0.80
N ASN A 59 5.94 -12.57 0.92
CA ASN A 59 4.71 -13.29 0.61
C ASN A 59 4.66 -14.57 1.45
N GLN A 60 3.60 -15.39 1.31
CA GLN A 60 3.46 -16.65 2.06
C GLN A 60 4.64 -17.63 1.89
N TYR A 61 5.40 -17.56 0.79
CA TYR A 61 6.55 -18.40 0.51
C TYR A 61 7.88 -17.78 0.91
N LEU A 62 7.93 -16.46 1.02
CA LEU A 62 9.11 -15.69 1.39
C LEU A 62 9.07 -15.26 2.87
N ASN A 63 8.25 -15.90 3.68
CA ASN A 63 8.33 -15.77 5.12
C ASN A 63 9.64 -16.36 5.60
N THR A 64 10.66 -15.56 5.44
CA THR A 64 11.90 -15.81 6.15
C THR A 64 11.63 -15.48 7.61
N GLU A 65 11.92 -16.41 8.48
CA GLU A 65 11.99 -16.23 9.94
C GLU A 65 13.06 -15.20 10.35
N THR A 66 13.46 -14.33 9.43
CA THR A 66 14.42 -13.27 9.66
C THR A 66 13.75 -12.16 10.46
N GLY A 67 13.81 -12.36 11.75
CA GLY A 67 13.91 -11.30 12.76
C GLY A 67 12.80 -10.26 12.75
N SER A 68 12.40 -9.89 13.93
CA SER A 68 11.75 -8.65 14.25
C SER A 68 12.18 -7.54 13.27
N GLY A 69 11.26 -7.05 12.44
CA GLY A 69 11.52 -5.92 11.55
C GLY A 69 12.07 -4.72 12.31
N PHE A 70 12.36 -3.62 11.64
CA PHE A 70 12.91 -2.38 12.20
C PHE A 70 12.27 -1.96 13.55
N TYR A 71 10.98 -2.27 13.74
CA TYR A 71 10.21 -1.95 14.93
C TYR A 71 10.18 -3.08 16.00
N GLY A 72 10.96 -4.15 15.84
CA GLY A 72 10.88 -5.33 16.72
C GLY A 72 9.71 -6.27 16.39
N GLU A 73 8.85 -5.90 15.42
CA GLU A 73 7.72 -6.71 14.92
C GLU A 73 7.48 -6.44 13.42
N ASP A 74 6.76 -7.34 12.75
CA ASP A 74 6.38 -7.18 11.35
C ASP A 74 5.01 -6.47 11.24
N ILE A 75 4.99 -5.14 11.45
CA ILE A 75 3.78 -4.34 11.37
C ILE A 75 3.11 -4.42 9.97
N TRP A 76 3.89 -4.60 8.92
CA TRP A 76 3.37 -4.78 7.55
C TRP A 76 2.60 -6.09 7.43
N GLY A 77 3.15 -7.19 7.97
CA GLY A 77 2.48 -8.49 8.02
C GLY A 77 1.21 -8.47 8.88
N VAL A 78 1.18 -7.66 9.93
CA VAL A 78 -0.02 -7.44 10.74
C VAL A 78 -1.12 -6.81 9.89
N VAL A 79 -0.83 -5.71 9.19
CA VAL A 79 -1.79 -5.05 8.30
C VAL A 79 -2.27 -5.98 7.19
N VAL A 80 -1.37 -6.73 6.57
CA VAL A 80 -1.72 -7.71 5.51
C VAL A 80 -2.69 -8.77 6.02
N LYS A 81 -2.52 -9.29 7.21
CA LYS A 81 -3.47 -10.25 7.82
C LYS A 81 -4.84 -9.63 8.03
N GLN A 82 -4.90 -8.34 8.35
CA GLN A 82 -6.17 -7.63 8.57
C GLN A 82 -6.92 -7.36 7.26
N ILE A 83 -6.24 -6.93 6.20
CA ILE A 83 -6.89 -6.40 5.01
C ILE A 83 -6.61 -7.15 3.71
N GLY A 84 -5.67 -8.10 3.70
CA GLY A 84 -5.27 -8.80 2.46
C GLY A 84 -6.45 -9.49 1.75
N HIS A 85 -7.40 -10.02 2.49
CA HIS A 85 -8.60 -10.67 1.95
C HIS A 85 -9.56 -9.71 1.23
N LEU A 86 -9.44 -8.41 1.44
CA LEU A 86 -10.23 -7.38 0.78
C LEU A 86 -9.71 -7.07 -0.63
N ILE A 87 -8.46 -7.41 -0.94
CA ILE A 87 -7.79 -6.99 -2.17
C ILE A 87 -8.20 -7.89 -3.34
N PRO A 88 -8.84 -7.36 -4.37
CA PRO A 88 -9.19 -8.14 -5.57
C PRO A 88 -7.94 -8.63 -6.31
N LYS A 89 -8.08 -9.72 -7.07
CA LYS A 89 -7.01 -10.21 -7.94
C LYS A 89 -6.57 -9.15 -8.94
N ASN A 90 -5.27 -9.08 -9.19
CA ASN A 90 -4.61 -8.07 -10.04
C ASN A 90 -4.64 -6.63 -9.51
N TRP A 91 -5.03 -6.43 -8.27
CA TRP A 91 -5.02 -5.12 -7.61
C TRP A 91 -3.80 -4.98 -6.71
N THR A 92 -3.29 -3.76 -6.65
CA THR A 92 -2.21 -3.38 -5.75
C THR A 92 -2.58 -2.07 -5.04
N LEU A 93 -2.56 -2.11 -3.72
CA LEU A 93 -2.81 -0.96 -2.85
C LEU A 93 -1.46 -0.39 -2.39
N TYR A 94 -1.36 0.92 -2.41
CA TYR A 94 -0.25 1.68 -1.88
C TYR A 94 -0.77 2.53 -0.72
N GLY A 95 -0.13 2.45 0.42
CA GLY A 95 -0.62 3.14 1.60
C GLY A 95 0.46 3.43 2.62
N GLU A 96 0.03 4.09 3.68
CA GLU A 96 0.85 4.47 4.82
C GLU A 96 0.25 3.87 6.10
N ILE A 97 1.08 3.23 6.91
CA ILE A 97 0.71 2.75 8.24
C ILE A 97 1.18 3.80 9.24
N ILE A 98 0.27 4.27 10.09
CA ILE A 98 0.52 5.33 11.07
C ILE A 98 0.14 4.88 12.49
N GLY A 99 0.60 5.62 13.50
CA GLY A 99 0.33 5.36 14.91
C GLY A 99 1.41 4.52 15.58
N TYR A 100 1.03 3.41 16.17
CA TYR A 100 1.91 2.57 16.98
C TYR A 100 1.97 1.15 16.46
N THR A 101 3.07 0.47 16.74
CA THR A 101 3.18 -0.98 16.63
C THR A 101 2.31 -1.66 17.71
N GLN A 102 2.06 -2.97 17.59
CA GLN A 102 1.33 -3.71 18.62
C GLN A 102 2.05 -3.68 19.99
N SER A 103 3.37 -3.63 19.98
CA SER A 103 4.20 -3.48 21.19
C SER A 103 4.16 -2.07 21.81
N GLY A 104 3.54 -1.11 21.15
CA GLY A 104 3.39 0.27 21.61
C GLY A 104 4.56 1.20 21.25
N ALA A 105 5.46 0.79 20.38
CA ALA A 105 6.49 1.66 19.82
C ALA A 105 5.88 2.58 18.75
N TYR A 106 6.35 3.81 18.63
CA TYR A 106 5.98 4.69 17.53
C TYR A 106 6.35 4.12 16.17
N ILE A 107 5.45 4.17 15.19
CA ILE A 107 5.78 3.90 13.79
C ILE A 107 6.58 5.06 13.21
N GLN A 108 6.16 6.29 13.50
CA GLN A 108 6.93 7.50 13.24
C GLN A 108 6.90 8.34 14.50
N GLN A 109 8.07 8.67 15.03
CA GLN A 109 8.19 9.42 16.28
C GLN A 109 7.41 10.73 16.19
N ASP A 110 6.71 11.06 17.29
CA ASP A 110 5.91 12.28 17.47
C ASP A 110 4.65 12.38 16.59
N PHE A 111 4.33 11.34 15.80
CA PHE A 111 3.13 11.29 14.95
C PHE A 111 2.23 10.10 15.31
N ASP A 112 1.29 10.30 16.23
CA ASP A 112 0.32 9.27 16.63
C ASP A 112 -1.02 9.33 15.89
N TYR A 113 -1.37 10.47 15.33
CA TYR A 113 -2.65 10.72 14.62
C TYR A 113 -3.88 10.28 15.41
N GLY A 114 -3.84 10.47 16.74
CA GLY A 114 -4.90 10.08 17.65
C GLY A 114 -5.08 8.57 17.81
N CYS A 115 -4.04 7.79 17.52
CA CYS A 115 -4.01 6.38 17.86
C CYS A 115 -3.57 6.20 19.32
N GLU A 116 -4.18 5.26 20.02
CA GLU A 116 -3.68 4.81 21.32
C GLU A 116 -2.46 3.91 21.15
N LYS A 117 -1.64 3.79 22.21
CA LYS A 117 -0.48 2.86 22.19
C LYS A 117 -0.94 1.44 21.85
N GLY A 118 -0.26 0.82 20.89
CA GLY A 118 -0.60 -0.50 20.39
C GLY A 118 -1.60 -0.48 19.22
N GLN A 119 -2.13 0.69 18.85
CA GLN A 119 -3.05 0.84 17.72
C GLN A 119 -2.35 1.47 16.52
N HIS A 120 -2.75 1.03 15.35
CA HIS A 120 -2.30 1.59 14.07
C HIS A 120 -3.49 1.73 13.13
N LYS A 121 -3.32 2.61 12.14
CA LYS A 121 -4.25 2.79 11.02
C LYS A 121 -3.51 2.64 9.71
N PHE A 122 -4.19 2.11 8.70
CA PHE A 122 -3.68 2.03 7.34
C PHE A 122 -4.48 2.94 6.43
N TYR A 123 -3.81 3.86 5.76
CA TYR A 123 -4.41 4.80 4.80
C TYR A 123 -3.96 4.46 3.39
N VAL A 124 -4.93 4.23 2.50
CA VAL A 124 -4.69 4.03 1.07
C VAL A 124 -4.52 5.40 0.41
N TYR A 125 -3.46 5.59 -0.36
CA TYR A 125 -3.27 6.82 -1.14
C TYR A 125 -3.24 6.58 -2.65
N LYS A 126 -3.09 5.32 -3.09
CA LYS A 126 -3.02 4.96 -4.50
C LYS A 126 -3.43 3.51 -4.70
N ILE A 127 -4.10 3.23 -5.80
CA ILE A 127 -4.44 1.86 -6.23
C ILE A 127 -4.06 1.69 -7.69
N SER A 128 -3.46 0.57 -8.03
CA SER A 128 -3.24 0.14 -9.41
C SER A 128 -3.90 -1.21 -9.67
N VAL A 129 -4.27 -1.42 -10.92
CA VAL A 129 -4.89 -2.65 -11.41
C VAL A 129 -4.18 -3.12 -12.66
N ILE A 130 -3.89 -4.41 -12.77
CA ILE A 130 -3.41 -5.00 -14.02
C ILE A 130 -4.63 -5.36 -14.86
N ASN A 131 -4.77 -4.72 -16.02
CA ASN A 131 -5.86 -4.98 -16.95
C ASN A 131 -5.67 -6.31 -17.70
N PRO A 132 -6.70 -6.80 -18.46
CA PRO A 132 -6.58 -8.05 -19.20
C PRO A 132 -5.43 -8.09 -20.22
N ASP A 133 -4.99 -6.93 -20.71
CA ASP A 133 -3.86 -6.81 -21.66
C ASP A 133 -2.49 -6.83 -20.95
N GLY A 134 -2.48 -6.92 -19.61
CA GLY A 134 -1.28 -6.94 -18.78
C GLY A 134 -0.71 -5.54 -18.47
N ASN A 135 -1.41 -4.46 -18.82
CA ASN A 135 -0.98 -3.11 -18.52
C ASN A 135 -1.40 -2.68 -17.10
N VAL A 136 -0.54 -1.91 -16.45
CA VAL A 136 -0.84 -1.32 -15.14
C VAL A 136 -1.61 -0.03 -15.36
N VAL A 137 -2.81 0.04 -14.77
CA VAL A 137 -3.68 1.21 -14.78
C VAL A 137 -3.87 1.69 -13.34
N TYR A 138 -3.80 3.00 -13.12
CA TYR A 138 -4.06 3.60 -11.82
C TYR A 138 -5.51 4.06 -11.71
N LEU A 139 -6.12 3.81 -10.57
CA LEU A 139 -7.44 4.33 -10.27
C LEU A 139 -7.39 5.84 -10.02
N THR A 140 -8.46 6.52 -10.38
CA THR A 140 -8.68 7.93 -10.02
C THR A 140 -8.99 8.05 -8.53
N ASP A 141 -8.88 9.25 -7.98
CA ASP A 141 -9.18 9.50 -6.56
C ASP A 141 -10.61 9.08 -6.18
N ASN A 142 -11.59 9.41 -7.02
CA ASN A 142 -12.99 9.02 -6.77
C ASN A 142 -13.18 7.50 -6.76
N GLN A 143 -12.47 6.77 -7.64
CA GLN A 143 -12.52 5.30 -7.67
C GLN A 143 -11.85 4.67 -6.44
N ILE A 144 -10.78 5.30 -5.94
CA ILE A 144 -10.11 4.87 -4.70
C ILE A 144 -11.05 5.09 -3.51
N GLU A 145 -11.69 6.25 -3.43
CA GLU A 145 -12.68 6.60 -2.40
C GLU A 145 -13.82 5.58 -2.38
N GLU A 146 -14.50 5.39 -3.52
CA GLU A 146 -15.62 4.44 -3.65
C GLU A 146 -15.22 3.02 -3.22
N TYR A 147 -14.04 2.56 -3.64
CA TYR A 147 -13.56 1.25 -3.24
C TYR A 147 -13.28 1.17 -1.74
N CYS A 148 -12.59 2.14 -1.17
CA CYS A 148 -12.23 2.17 0.24
C CYS A 148 -13.48 2.23 1.13
N GLU A 149 -14.46 3.05 0.80
CA GLU A 149 -15.74 3.11 1.51
C GLU A 149 -16.48 1.77 1.47
N LYS A 150 -16.55 1.15 0.29
CA LYS A 150 -17.21 -0.15 0.11
C LYS A 150 -16.61 -1.25 0.97
N VAL A 151 -15.29 -1.26 1.17
CA VAL A 151 -14.59 -2.33 1.92
C VAL A 151 -14.19 -1.91 3.34
N GLY A 152 -14.50 -0.68 3.75
CA GLY A 152 -14.20 -0.16 5.08
C GLY A 152 -12.72 0.18 5.31
N LEU A 153 -11.99 0.53 4.26
CA LEU A 153 -10.62 1.00 4.36
C LEU A 153 -10.56 2.53 4.49
N LEU A 154 -9.56 3.00 5.22
CA LEU A 154 -9.27 4.42 5.24
C LEU A 154 -8.50 4.79 3.96
N TYR A 155 -8.82 5.93 3.40
CA TYR A 155 -8.08 6.50 2.28
C TYR A 155 -7.55 7.88 2.64
N LYS A 156 -6.74 8.47 1.76
CA LYS A 156 -6.14 9.78 2.00
C LYS A 156 -7.21 10.81 2.37
N ASP A 157 -6.87 11.72 3.26
CA ASP A 157 -7.79 12.75 3.72
C ASP A 157 -8.35 13.59 2.55
N THR A 158 -9.46 14.28 2.84
CA THR A 158 -10.06 15.26 1.96
C THR A 158 -9.00 16.22 1.40
N PHE A 159 -9.16 16.63 0.14
CA PHE A 159 -8.31 17.63 -0.47
C PHE A 159 -8.25 18.91 0.37
N ILE A 160 -7.05 19.42 0.59
CA ILE A 160 -6.86 20.80 1.06
C ILE A 160 -7.28 21.77 -0.05
N TYR A 161 -6.97 21.38 -1.29
CA TYR A 161 -7.31 22.11 -2.49
C TYR A 161 -7.49 21.14 -3.66
N TYR A 162 -8.48 21.42 -4.51
CA TYR A 162 -8.67 20.76 -5.79
C TYR A 162 -9.08 21.79 -6.83
N GLY A 163 -8.24 22.05 -7.83
CA GLY A 163 -8.46 23.06 -8.84
C GLY A 163 -7.22 23.30 -9.69
N LYS A 164 -7.19 24.43 -10.40
CA LYS A 164 -6.07 24.79 -11.26
C LYS A 164 -4.82 25.16 -10.44
N ALA A 165 -3.66 24.71 -10.89
CA ALA A 165 -2.39 24.98 -10.22
C ALA A 165 -2.12 26.49 -10.06
N CYS A 166 -2.43 27.31 -11.07
CA CYS A 166 -2.24 28.76 -10.99
C CYS A 166 -3.11 29.42 -9.91
N GLU A 167 -4.33 28.94 -9.68
CA GLU A 167 -5.22 29.50 -8.67
C GLU A 167 -4.71 29.21 -7.24
N TRP A 168 -4.13 28.05 -7.03
CA TRP A 168 -3.46 27.73 -5.77
C TRP A 168 -2.24 28.60 -5.53
N LEU A 169 -1.35 28.72 -6.52
CA LEU A 169 -0.12 29.49 -6.41
C LEU A 169 -0.39 30.99 -6.16
N LEU A 170 -1.44 31.55 -6.75
CA LEU A 170 -1.82 32.96 -6.51
C LEU A 170 -2.24 33.23 -5.07
N GLN A 171 -2.75 32.24 -4.33
CA GLN A 171 -3.13 32.39 -2.93
C GLN A 171 -1.93 32.41 -1.97
N TYR A 172 -0.78 31.95 -2.44
CA TYR A 172 0.41 31.71 -1.61
C TYR A 172 1.69 32.29 -2.22
N ASP A 173 1.54 33.39 -2.97
CA ASP A 173 2.66 34.04 -3.70
C ASP A 173 3.83 34.45 -2.79
N ASP A 174 3.56 34.64 -1.49
CA ASP A 174 4.54 35.02 -0.47
C ASP A 174 5.06 33.83 0.38
N VAL A 175 4.63 32.61 0.10
CA VAL A 175 5.01 31.43 0.90
C VAL A 175 6.07 30.60 0.16
N CYS A 176 7.23 30.45 0.77
CA CYS A 176 8.25 29.52 0.30
C CYS A 176 7.75 28.08 0.48
N TRP A 177 7.49 27.39 -0.62
CA TRP A 177 7.05 25.97 -0.65
C TRP A 177 8.19 24.98 -0.61
N ILE A 178 9.41 25.44 -0.38
CA ILE A 178 10.51 24.56 -0.03
C ILE A 178 10.19 24.12 1.39
N GLY A 179 9.48 23.01 1.51
CA GLY A 179 9.27 22.35 2.81
C GLY A 179 10.63 22.11 3.42
N ASP A 180 10.74 22.37 4.72
CA ASP A 180 11.88 21.93 5.47
C ASP A 180 11.99 20.43 5.24
N GLU A 181 13.02 20.02 4.52
CA GLU A 181 13.44 18.64 4.44
C GLU A 181 14.13 18.32 5.76
N ASP A 182 13.35 17.94 6.76
CA ASP A 182 13.85 17.31 7.97
C ASP A 182 13.57 15.79 7.94
#